data_ae43f8918aaf2ead39bfac6c951cab87
#
_entry.id   ae43f8918aaf2ead39bfac6c951cab87
#
_cell.length_a   1.000
_cell.length_b   1.000
_cell.length_c   1.000
_cell.angle_alpha   90.00
_cell.angle_beta   90.00
_cell.angle_gamma   90.00
#
_symmetry.space_group_name_H-M   'P 1'
#
loop_
_entity.id
_entity.type
_entity.pdbx_description
1 polymer ?
#
loop_
_entity_poly.entity_id
_entity_poly.type
_entity_poly.pdbx_seq_one_letter_code
_entity_poly.pdbx_strand_id
1 'polypeptide(L)'
;MAIESAGADVTAAAEISNPPQQVLTTPAAEALMEMLRAKYGPLMFHQSGGCCDGSSPMCYALGEFIVGDSDVLLATIGARDNAPGAPFYMSKPQFEYWKHTQLILDVVPGRGGMFSLDNSEGVRFLIRSRVFTDGEIAALRAAGRI
;
A
#
# COMPACT_ATOMS: atom_id res chain seq x y z
N MET A 1 11.72 16.87 4.70
CA MET A 1 12.31 16.72 4.41
C MET A 1 12.60 16.43 3.95
N ALA A 2 12.42 16.40 3.62
CA ALA A 2 12.94 16.22 2.99
C ALA A 2 13.04 15.63 2.35
N ILE A 3 12.84 15.60 1.94
CA ILE A 3 13.20 15.17 1.35
C ILE A 3 13.37 14.93 0.69
N GLU A 4 13.39 15.26 0.23
CA GLU A 4 13.91 15.14 -0.42
C GLU A 4 14.50 15.04 -0.85
N SER A 5 14.82 15.21 -1.07
CA SER A 5 15.67 15.15 -1.65
C SER A 5 16.59 15.14 -1.57
N ALA A 6 16.56 15.43 -1.87
CA ALA A 6 17.93 15.90 -1.71
C ALA A 6 18.84 14.92 -1.08
N GLY A 7 20.06 15.09 -1.08
CA GLY A 7 20.95 14.13 -0.47
C GLY A 7 20.80 12.74 -1.07
N ALA A 8 20.76 12.68 -2.36
CA ALA A 8 20.53 11.42 -3.04
C ALA A 8 21.58 10.38 -2.69
N ASP A 9 22.83 10.78 -2.54
CA ASP A 9 23.90 9.83 -2.21
C ASP A 9 23.72 9.24 -0.82
N VAL A 10 23.35 10.07 0.14
CA VAL A 10 23.08 9.62 1.50
C VAL A 10 21.88 8.69 1.51
N THR A 11 20.86 9.03 0.74
CA THR A 11 19.67 8.22 0.62
C THR A 11 19.98 6.85 0.02
N ALA A 12 20.84 6.79 -0.99
CA ALA A 12 21.18 5.52 -1.60
C ALA A 12 21.87 4.58 -0.61
N ALA A 13 22.78 5.11 0.21
CA ALA A 13 23.43 4.30 1.23
C ALA A 13 22.44 3.77 2.25
N ALA A 14 21.48 4.61 2.67
CA ALA A 14 20.43 4.20 3.60
C ALA A 14 19.53 3.14 2.97
N GLU A 15 19.24 3.26 1.68
CA GLU A 15 18.40 2.28 0.99
C GLU A 15 19.04 0.90 0.92
N ILE A 16 20.35 0.83 0.83
CA ILE A 16 21.05 -0.46 0.82
C ILE A 16 20.89 -1.16 2.16
N SER A 17 20.99 -0.43 3.26
CA SER A 17 20.85 -1.02 4.60
C SER A 17 19.40 -1.16 5.03
N ASN A 18 18.51 -0.27 4.56
CA ASN A 18 17.10 -0.28 4.94
C ASN A 18 16.26 -0.42 3.67
N PRO A 19 15.53 -1.54 3.53
CA PRO A 19 14.71 -1.71 2.34
C PRO A 19 13.64 -0.62 2.26
N PRO A 20 13.29 -0.19 1.05
CA PRO A 20 12.24 0.81 0.88
C PRO A 20 10.89 0.24 1.28
N GLN A 21 9.95 1.12 1.56
CA GLN A 21 8.57 0.73 1.79
C GLN A 21 7.99 0.15 0.50
N GLN A 22 7.25 -0.92 0.63
CA GLN A 22 6.61 -1.55 -0.53
C GLN A 22 5.29 -0.89 -0.90
N VAL A 23 4.65 -0.22 0.06
CA VAL A 23 3.43 0.55 -0.17
C VAL A 23 3.57 1.90 0.52
N LEU A 24 3.35 2.96 -0.24
CA LEU A 24 3.29 4.33 0.28
C LEU A 24 1.86 4.83 0.21
N THR A 25 1.55 5.88 0.96
CA THR A 25 0.24 6.51 0.95
C THR A 25 0.40 7.99 0.62
N THR A 26 -0.58 8.54 -0.13
CA THR A 26 -0.66 9.98 -0.32
C THR A 26 -1.41 10.59 0.86
N PRO A 27 -1.28 11.92 1.09
CA PRO A 27 -2.09 12.58 2.12
C PRO A 27 -3.59 12.38 1.91
N ALA A 28 -4.06 12.36 0.66
CA ALA A 28 -5.47 12.13 0.37
C ALA A 28 -5.90 10.73 0.79
N ALA A 29 -5.06 9.73 0.54
CA ALA A 29 -5.36 8.35 0.95
C ALA A 29 -5.41 8.25 2.47
N GLU A 30 -4.48 8.89 3.18
CA GLU A 30 -4.49 8.85 4.64
C GLU A 30 -5.70 9.56 5.21
N ALA A 31 -6.13 10.67 4.61
CA ALA A 31 -7.32 11.38 5.06
C ALA A 31 -8.57 10.50 4.90
N LEU A 32 -8.69 9.80 3.78
CA LEU A 32 -9.81 8.89 3.58
C LEU A 32 -9.76 7.72 4.56
N MET A 33 -8.58 7.17 4.81
CA MET A 33 -8.42 6.11 5.81
C MET A 33 -8.86 6.57 7.19
N GLU A 34 -8.52 7.79 7.60
CA GLU A 34 -8.95 8.33 8.88
C GLU A 34 -10.46 8.39 8.97
N MET A 35 -11.10 8.89 7.92
CA MET A 35 -12.55 8.99 7.89
C MET A 35 -13.20 7.62 7.97
N LEU A 36 -12.68 6.65 7.22
CA LEU A 36 -13.24 5.30 7.24
C LEU A 36 -12.99 4.60 8.57
N ARG A 37 -11.83 4.82 9.20
CA ARG A 37 -11.58 4.26 10.52
C ARG A 37 -12.55 4.80 11.56
N ALA A 38 -12.91 6.09 11.45
CA ALA A 38 -13.88 6.67 12.36
C ALA A 38 -15.26 6.03 12.22
N LYS A 39 -15.61 5.59 11.01
CA LYS A 39 -16.91 4.97 10.75
C LYS A 39 -16.92 3.47 11.04
N TYR A 40 -15.86 2.77 10.71
CA TYR A 40 -15.86 1.30 10.65
C TYR A 40 -14.84 0.64 11.57
N GLY A 41 -13.99 1.42 12.22
CA GLY A 41 -12.91 0.88 13.04
C GLY A 41 -11.69 0.54 12.20
N PRO A 42 -10.78 -0.28 12.72
CA PRO A 42 -9.56 -0.63 12.00
C PRO A 42 -9.85 -1.19 10.61
N LEU A 43 -8.96 -0.89 9.66
CA LEU A 43 -9.13 -1.22 8.25
C LEU A 43 -8.13 -2.27 7.81
N MET A 44 -8.40 -2.89 6.66
CA MET A 44 -7.44 -3.70 5.94
C MET A 44 -7.65 -3.49 4.44
N PHE A 45 -6.63 -3.79 3.66
CA PHE A 45 -6.68 -3.69 2.20
C PHE A 45 -6.32 -5.02 1.58
N HIS A 46 -6.90 -5.29 0.41
CA HIS A 46 -6.54 -6.47 -0.37
C HIS A 46 -6.57 -6.15 -1.86
N GLN A 47 -5.46 -6.40 -2.54
CA GLN A 47 -5.35 -6.25 -3.98
C GLN A 47 -5.40 -7.64 -4.59
N SER A 48 -6.59 -8.04 -5.03
CA SER A 48 -6.83 -9.39 -5.55
C SER A 48 -6.60 -9.51 -7.05
N GLY A 49 -6.79 -8.42 -7.77
CA GLY A 49 -6.64 -8.40 -9.21
C GLY A 49 -6.14 -7.04 -9.67
N GLY A 50 -6.10 -6.85 -10.97
CA GLY A 50 -5.61 -5.61 -11.54
C GLY A 50 -4.12 -5.67 -11.78
N CYS A 51 -3.71 -5.45 -13.01
CA CYS A 51 -2.31 -5.58 -13.41
C CYS A 51 -1.69 -4.25 -13.81
N CYS A 52 -2.39 -3.13 -13.60
CA CYS A 52 -1.96 -1.82 -14.09
C CYS A 52 -2.18 -0.74 -13.05
N ASP A 53 -1.48 0.37 -13.23
CA ASP A 53 -1.76 1.58 -12.49
C ASP A 53 -3.23 1.93 -12.63
N GLY A 54 -3.81 2.45 -11.55
CA GLY A 54 -5.22 2.81 -11.55
C GLY A 54 -6.13 1.73 -11.01
N SER A 55 -5.60 0.54 -10.74
CA SER A 55 -6.39 -0.53 -10.11
C SER A 55 -6.84 -0.09 -8.71
N SER A 56 -8.02 -0.54 -8.31
CA SER A 56 -8.58 -0.22 -7.00
C SER A 56 -8.40 -1.41 -6.06
N PRO A 57 -7.60 -1.27 -4.99
CA PRO A 57 -7.61 -2.29 -3.96
C PRO A 57 -8.92 -2.20 -3.18
N MET A 58 -9.34 -3.33 -2.63
CA MET A 58 -10.51 -3.36 -1.76
C MET A 58 -10.13 -2.93 -0.36
N CYS A 59 -10.95 -2.08 0.25
CA CYS A 59 -10.80 -1.68 1.64
C CYS A 59 -11.91 -2.30 2.46
N TYR A 60 -11.55 -3.03 3.51
CA TYR A 60 -12.49 -3.71 4.39
C TYR A 60 -12.27 -3.29 5.83
N ALA A 61 -13.28 -3.47 6.66
CA ALA A 61 -13.06 -3.47 8.11
C ALA A 61 -12.17 -4.66 8.45
N LEU A 62 -11.24 -4.47 9.37
CA LEU A 62 -10.28 -5.51 9.73
C LEU A 62 -11.02 -6.77 10.18
N GLY A 63 -10.66 -7.89 9.56
CA GLY A 63 -11.28 -9.18 9.86
C GLY A 63 -12.46 -9.54 8.96
N GLU A 64 -12.93 -8.61 8.14
CA GLU A 64 -14.06 -8.88 7.23
C GLU A 64 -13.63 -9.72 6.03
N PHE A 65 -12.37 -9.66 5.66
CA PHE A 65 -11.82 -10.46 4.57
C PHE A 65 -10.93 -11.54 5.18
N ILE A 66 -11.15 -12.79 4.79
CA ILE A 66 -10.38 -13.91 5.32
C ILE A 66 -9.07 -14.01 4.56
N VAL A 67 -7.98 -13.76 5.28
CA VAL A 67 -6.64 -13.86 4.73
C VAL A 67 -6.19 -15.32 4.78
N GLY A 68 -5.69 -15.82 3.67
CA GLY A 68 -5.26 -17.21 3.58
C GLY A 68 -3.79 -17.35 3.23
N ASP A 69 -3.38 -18.60 3.02
CA ASP A 69 -1.99 -18.93 2.70
C ASP A 69 -1.55 -18.38 1.35
N SER A 70 -2.51 -18.05 0.50
CA SER A 70 -2.25 -17.48 -0.82
C SER A 70 -2.11 -15.97 -0.82
N ASP A 71 -2.14 -15.34 0.35
CA ASP A 71 -2.06 -13.89 0.47
C ASP A 71 -0.72 -13.49 1.08
N VAL A 72 -0.19 -12.38 0.60
CA VAL A 72 1.10 -11.83 1.05
C VAL A 72 0.83 -10.49 1.71
N LEU A 73 1.36 -10.29 2.92
CA LEU A 73 1.32 -8.98 3.57
C LEU A 73 2.47 -8.15 3.04
N LEU A 74 2.15 -7.05 2.35
CA LEU A 74 3.17 -6.16 1.81
C LEU A 74 3.64 -5.15 2.85
N ALA A 75 2.71 -4.57 3.59
CA ALA A 75 3.03 -3.49 4.51
C ALA A 75 1.84 -3.22 5.41
N THR A 76 2.09 -2.48 6.48
CA THR A 76 1.03 -1.90 7.31
C THR A 76 1.11 -0.39 7.11
N ILE A 77 0.04 0.22 6.65
CA ILE A 77 0.04 1.61 6.20
C ILE A 77 -0.88 2.48 7.05
N GLY A 78 -0.57 3.77 7.07
CA GLY A 78 -1.43 4.76 7.71
C GLY A 78 -1.47 4.70 9.22
N ALA A 79 -0.44 4.15 9.87
CA ALA A 79 -0.40 4.11 11.33
C ALA A 79 -0.24 5.53 11.91
N ARG A 80 -0.94 5.78 12.99
CA ARG A 80 -0.88 7.02 13.74
C ARG A 80 -0.62 6.70 15.20
N ASP A 81 -0.28 7.72 16.01
CA ASP A 81 0.04 7.52 17.42
C ASP A 81 -1.08 6.83 18.18
N ASN A 82 -2.32 7.13 17.83
CA ASN A 82 -3.49 6.59 18.52
C ASN A 82 -4.33 5.68 17.66
N ALA A 83 -3.80 5.21 16.53
CA ALA A 83 -4.54 4.34 15.63
C ALA A 83 -3.60 3.34 14.97
N PRO A 84 -3.97 2.06 14.93
CA PRO A 84 -3.15 1.06 14.25
C PRO A 84 -3.17 1.27 12.75
N GLY A 85 -2.10 0.87 12.08
CA GLY A 85 -2.06 0.89 10.64
C GLY A 85 -2.97 -0.18 10.05
N ALA A 86 -3.24 -0.06 8.77
CA ALA A 86 -4.03 -1.03 8.03
C ALA A 86 -3.09 -1.99 7.30
N PRO A 87 -3.22 -3.29 7.51
CA PRO A 87 -2.43 -4.24 6.73
C PRO A 87 -2.88 -4.23 5.28
N PHE A 88 -1.92 -4.26 4.38
CA PHE A 88 -2.18 -4.27 2.94
C PHE A 88 -1.72 -5.61 2.38
N TYR A 89 -2.67 -6.41 1.92
CA TYR A 89 -2.41 -7.74 1.40
C TYR A 89 -2.53 -7.77 -0.12
N MET A 90 -1.87 -8.75 -0.71
CA MET A 90 -1.94 -9.02 -2.14
C MET A 90 -1.90 -10.52 -2.33
N SER A 91 -2.65 -11.04 -3.29
CA SER A 91 -2.57 -12.47 -3.60
C SER A 91 -1.18 -12.80 -4.14
N LYS A 92 -0.72 -14.05 -3.93
CA LYS A 92 0.60 -14.48 -4.39
C LYS A 92 0.82 -14.26 -5.88
N PRO A 93 -0.11 -14.62 -6.77
CA PRO A 93 0.10 -14.35 -8.19
C PRO A 93 0.25 -12.87 -8.50
N GLN A 94 -0.50 -12.01 -7.82
CA GLN A 94 -0.37 -10.57 -7.98
C GLN A 94 0.97 -10.09 -7.46
N PHE A 95 1.41 -10.62 -6.32
CA PHE A 95 2.70 -10.27 -5.74
C PHE A 95 3.85 -10.60 -6.69
N GLU A 96 3.82 -11.76 -7.34
CA GLU A 96 4.86 -12.13 -8.29
C GLU A 96 4.93 -11.15 -9.44
N TYR A 97 3.80 -10.59 -9.82
CA TYR A 97 3.72 -9.61 -10.89
C TYR A 97 4.21 -8.23 -10.42
N TRP A 98 3.84 -7.82 -9.20
CA TRP A 98 4.06 -6.46 -8.72
C TRP A 98 5.31 -6.28 -7.86
N LYS A 99 5.97 -7.34 -7.43
CA LYS A 99 7.01 -7.28 -6.39
C LYS A 99 8.20 -6.37 -6.72
N HIS A 100 8.40 -6.06 -7.99
CA HIS A 100 9.49 -5.17 -8.42
C HIS A 100 9.05 -3.70 -8.49
N THR A 101 7.86 -3.40 -8.00
CA THR A 101 7.35 -2.03 -7.99
C THR A 101 6.97 -1.61 -6.58
N GLN A 102 7.12 -0.32 -6.32
CA GLN A 102 6.60 0.30 -5.12
C GLN A 102 5.19 0.78 -5.43
N LEU A 103 4.23 0.39 -4.61
CA LEU A 103 2.85 0.80 -4.77
C LEU A 103 2.61 2.09 -4.02
N ILE A 104 1.80 2.97 -4.58
CA ILE A 104 1.43 4.23 -3.97
C ILE A 104 -0.08 4.29 -3.94
N LEU A 105 -0.64 4.22 -2.73
CA LEU A 105 -2.08 4.27 -2.53
C LEU A 105 -2.53 5.71 -2.59
N ASP A 106 -3.43 6.01 -3.50
CA ASP A 106 -3.97 7.35 -3.73
C ASP A 106 -5.50 7.27 -3.77
N VAL A 107 -6.15 8.40 -3.99
CA VAL A 107 -7.60 8.51 -4.03
C VAL A 107 -8.00 9.36 -5.23
N VAL A 108 -9.03 8.93 -5.94
CA VAL A 108 -9.60 9.71 -7.06
C VAL A 108 -11.12 9.66 -6.95
N PRO A 109 -11.83 10.60 -7.59
CA PRO A 109 -13.29 10.51 -7.66
C PRO A 109 -13.72 9.25 -8.39
N GLY A 110 -14.85 8.69 -7.98
CA GLY A 110 -15.41 7.51 -8.63
C GLY A 110 -15.84 6.47 -7.62
N ARG A 111 -16.13 5.27 -8.11
CA ARG A 111 -16.56 4.16 -7.27
C ARG A 111 -15.52 3.06 -7.28
N GLY A 112 -15.24 2.54 -6.09
CA GLY A 112 -14.41 1.37 -5.92
C GLY A 112 -15.19 0.09 -6.15
N GLY A 113 -14.65 -1.03 -5.70
CA GLY A 113 -15.33 -2.31 -5.77
C GLY A 113 -16.61 -2.29 -4.94
N MET A 114 -17.56 -3.15 -5.31
CA MET A 114 -18.90 -3.13 -4.72
C MET A 114 -18.90 -3.23 -3.20
N PHE A 115 -17.99 -4.04 -2.63
CA PHE A 115 -17.94 -4.27 -1.19
C PHE A 115 -16.84 -3.46 -0.51
N SER A 116 -16.15 -2.59 -1.23
CA SER A 116 -15.11 -1.77 -0.66
C SER A 116 -15.72 -0.60 0.10
N LEU A 117 -15.17 -0.28 1.27
CA LEU A 117 -15.73 0.73 2.16
C LEU A 117 -15.72 2.13 1.53
N ASP A 118 -14.75 2.41 0.67
CA ASP A 118 -14.64 3.71 0.01
C ASP A 118 -15.75 3.96 -1.01
N ASN A 119 -16.43 2.90 -1.45
CA ASN A 119 -17.45 2.99 -2.48
C ASN A 119 -18.56 4.00 -2.14
N SER A 120 -18.97 4.04 -0.88
CA SER A 120 -20.06 4.92 -0.44
C SER A 120 -19.64 6.38 -0.32
N GLU A 121 -18.37 6.69 -0.45
CA GLU A 121 -17.86 8.07 -0.24
C GLU A 121 -17.76 8.87 -1.53
N GLY A 122 -18.08 8.27 -2.68
CA GLY A 122 -17.97 8.96 -3.97
C GLY A 122 -16.55 9.08 -4.48
N VAL A 123 -15.62 8.46 -3.82
CA VAL A 123 -14.20 8.39 -4.21
C VAL A 123 -13.75 6.95 -4.10
N ARG A 124 -12.61 6.65 -4.71
CA ARG A 124 -12.05 5.31 -4.61
C ARG A 124 -10.57 5.36 -4.38
N PHE A 125 -10.07 4.37 -3.66
CA PHE A 125 -8.64 4.14 -3.61
C PHE A 125 -8.16 3.63 -4.96
N LEU A 126 -6.96 4.01 -5.33
CA LEU A 126 -6.33 3.44 -6.51
C LEU A 126 -4.84 3.30 -6.24
N ILE A 127 -4.23 2.41 -7.01
CA ILE A 127 -2.80 2.13 -6.92
C ILE A 127 -2.09 2.84 -8.06
N ARG A 128 -1.05 3.61 -7.71
CA ARG A 128 -0.03 4.05 -8.66
C ARG A 128 1.23 3.25 -8.35
N SER A 129 2.13 3.16 -9.29
CA SER A 129 3.33 2.36 -9.09
C SER A 129 4.57 3.05 -9.63
N ARG A 130 5.69 2.67 -9.06
CA ARG A 130 7.01 3.11 -9.49
C ARG A 130 7.91 1.88 -9.47
N VAL A 131 8.69 1.68 -10.52
CA VAL A 131 9.62 0.56 -10.57
C VAL A 131 10.75 0.82 -9.57
N PHE A 132 11.08 -0.17 -8.75
CA PHE A 132 12.21 -0.07 -7.84
C PHE A 132 13.52 -0.01 -8.62
N THR A 133 14.51 0.70 -8.09
CA THR A 133 15.86 0.66 -8.62
C THR A 133 16.52 -0.67 -8.30
N ASP A 134 17.60 -0.99 -8.97
CA ASP A 134 18.33 -2.24 -8.70
C ASP A 134 18.81 -2.32 -7.25
N GLY A 135 19.26 -1.18 -6.70
CA GLY A 135 19.70 -1.12 -5.31
C GLY A 135 18.54 -1.39 -4.34
N GLU A 136 17.38 -0.83 -4.63
CA GLU A 136 16.19 -1.08 -3.82
C GLU A 136 15.76 -2.55 -3.86
N ILE A 137 15.82 -3.15 -5.04
CA ILE A 137 15.48 -4.57 -5.19
C ILE A 137 16.47 -5.43 -4.40
N ALA A 138 17.76 -5.09 -4.47
CA ALA A 138 18.77 -5.83 -3.71
C ALA A 138 18.51 -5.73 -2.21
N ALA A 139 18.14 -4.56 -1.71
CA ALA A 139 17.82 -4.36 -0.31
C ALA A 139 16.59 -5.17 0.11
N LEU A 140 15.56 -5.20 -0.74
CA LEU A 140 14.36 -5.97 -0.45
C LEU A 140 14.64 -7.47 -0.42
N ARG A 141 15.46 -7.96 -1.35
CA ARG A 141 15.87 -9.37 -1.37
C ARG A 141 16.67 -9.72 -0.13
N ALA A 142 17.61 -8.86 0.23
CA ALA A 142 18.43 -9.09 1.42
C ALA A 142 17.59 -9.14 2.70
N ALA A 143 16.49 -8.38 2.73
CA ALA A 143 15.57 -8.37 3.86
C ALA A 143 14.54 -9.49 3.80
N GLY A 144 14.55 -10.31 2.75
CA GLY A 144 13.59 -11.39 2.59
C GLY A 144 12.18 -10.93 2.24
N ARG A 145 12.06 -9.72 1.66
CA ARG A 145 10.76 -9.14 1.34
C ARG A 145 10.28 -9.52 -0.06
N ILE A 146 11.19 -9.88 -0.93
CA ILE A 146 10.85 -10.35 -2.26
C ILE A 146 11.72 -11.53 -2.70
#